data_b93f02f317b6ba2ee9ed10ce3bca2920
#
_entry.id   b93f02f317b6ba2ee9ed10ce3bca2920
#
_cell.length_a   1.000
_cell.length_b   1.000
_cell.length_c   1.000
_cell.angle_alpha   90.00
_cell.angle_beta   90.00
_cell.angle_gamma   90.00
#
_symmetry.space_group_name_H-M   'P 1'
#
loop_
_entity.id
_entity.type
_entity.pdbx_description
1 polymer ?
#
loop_
_entity_poly.entity_id
_entity_poly.type
_entity_poly.pdbx_seq_one_letter_code
_entity_poly.pdbx_strand_id
1 'polypeptide(L)'
;EFDSPRVRLFVDSVAVPREVLLVGGGADALPVVEFGAALGWRVTVADHRPAYADTVRFPRARRVLLTTPAKLAQHVDLAQFDAAVVMSHHLATDLAALAPLPATPMPYV
;
A
#
# COMPACT_ATOMS: atom_id res chain seq x y z
N GLU A 1 -26.88 1.77 -18.21
CA GLU A 1 -27.13 2.29 -19.56
C GLU A 1 -28.33 3.24 -19.53
N PHE A 2 -28.17 4.37 -20.16
CA PHE A 2 -29.17 5.41 -20.24
C PHE A 2 -29.49 5.67 -21.70
N ASP A 3 -30.78 5.51 -22.09
CA ASP A 3 -31.16 5.57 -23.47
C ASP A 3 -32.24 6.65 -23.70
N SER A 4 -31.99 7.57 -24.62
CA SER A 4 -32.95 8.55 -25.09
C SER A 4 -33.08 8.42 -26.62
N PRO A 5 -34.05 9.09 -27.28
CA PRO A 5 -34.40 8.77 -28.67
C PRO A 5 -33.23 8.74 -29.65
N ARG A 6 -32.16 9.48 -29.36
CA ARG A 6 -31.02 9.57 -30.28
C ARG A 6 -29.66 9.47 -29.58
N VAL A 7 -29.67 9.26 -28.27
CA VAL A 7 -28.44 9.22 -27.49
C VAL A 7 -28.49 8.00 -26.60
N ARG A 8 -27.47 7.16 -26.74
CA ARG A 8 -27.23 6.07 -25.81
C ARG A 8 -26.08 6.47 -24.91
N LEU A 9 -26.35 6.58 -23.63
CA LEU A 9 -25.35 6.90 -22.63
C LEU A 9 -25.01 5.64 -21.84
N PHE A 10 -23.77 5.22 -21.97
CA PHE A 10 -23.24 4.12 -21.19
C PHE A 10 -22.49 4.70 -19.98
N VAL A 11 -22.95 4.39 -18.78
CA VAL A 11 -22.32 4.84 -17.53
C VAL A 11 -21.66 3.64 -16.86
N ASP A 12 -20.35 3.69 -16.72
CA ASP A 12 -19.57 2.69 -16.02
C ASP A 12 -18.93 3.31 -14.80
N SER A 13 -18.90 2.57 -13.69
CA SER A 13 -18.26 3.00 -12.46
C SER A 13 -16.85 2.42 -12.41
N VAL A 14 -15.87 3.30 -12.54
CA VAL A 14 -14.46 2.93 -12.39
C VAL A 14 -14.02 3.27 -10.98
N ALA A 15 -13.77 2.25 -10.16
CA ALA A 15 -13.26 2.46 -8.82
C ALA A 15 -11.81 2.96 -8.86
N VAL A 16 -11.52 3.96 -8.03
CA VAL A 16 -10.13 4.40 -7.81
C VAL A 16 -9.37 3.26 -7.12
N PRO A 17 -8.17 2.89 -7.60
CA PRO A 17 -7.38 1.86 -6.94
C PRO A 17 -7.09 2.21 -5.49
N ARG A 18 -7.13 1.21 -4.60
CA ARG A 18 -6.76 1.39 -3.21
C ARG A 18 -5.25 1.51 -3.08
N GLU A 19 -4.82 2.46 -2.28
CA GLU A 19 -3.41 2.64 -1.91
C GLU A 19 -3.15 1.95 -0.59
N VAL A 20 -2.28 0.96 -0.59
CA VAL A 20 -1.98 0.14 0.59
C VAL A 20 -0.50 0.26 0.93
N LEU A 21 -0.21 0.57 2.18
CA LEU A 21 1.14 0.59 2.71
C LEU A 21 1.42 -0.72 3.44
N LEU A 22 2.48 -1.39 3.04
CA LEU A 22 2.95 -2.62 3.66
C LEU A 22 4.29 -2.37 4.33
N VAL A 23 4.33 -2.42 5.64
CA VAL A 23 5.55 -2.24 6.43
C VAL A 23 6.09 -3.61 6.80
N GLY A 24 7.19 -3.98 6.19
CA GLY A 24 7.82 -5.29 6.32
C GLY A 24 7.86 -6.02 4.99
N GLY A 25 9.07 -6.25 4.47
CA GLY A 25 9.31 -6.88 3.16
C GLY A 25 9.80 -8.31 3.26
N GLY A 26 9.44 -9.04 4.30
CA GLY A 26 9.81 -10.45 4.45
C GLY A 26 9.14 -11.36 3.42
N ALA A 27 9.45 -12.65 3.48
CA ALA A 27 8.91 -13.64 2.53
C ALA A 27 7.38 -13.70 2.53
N ASP A 28 6.76 -13.46 3.67
CA ASP A 28 5.30 -13.43 3.83
C ASP A 28 4.64 -12.18 3.23
N ALA A 29 5.41 -11.15 2.94
CA ALA A 29 4.92 -9.98 2.23
C ALA A 29 4.70 -10.23 0.73
N LEU A 30 5.41 -11.18 0.14
CA LEU A 30 5.30 -11.49 -1.28
C LEU A 30 3.87 -11.85 -1.71
N PRO A 31 3.18 -12.82 -1.06
CA PRO A 31 1.81 -13.13 -1.44
C PRO A 31 0.85 -11.97 -1.18
N VAL A 32 1.09 -11.14 -0.17
CA VAL A 32 0.26 -9.96 0.09
C VAL A 32 0.32 -8.99 -1.08
N VAL A 33 1.52 -8.71 -1.60
CA VAL A 33 1.70 -7.85 -2.77
C VAL A 33 1.05 -8.46 -4.00
N GLU A 34 1.24 -9.76 -4.24
CA GLU A 34 0.69 -10.45 -5.40
C GLU A 34 -0.85 -10.44 -5.37
N PHE A 35 -1.46 -10.75 -4.24
CA PHE A 35 -2.91 -10.71 -4.11
C PHE A 35 -3.45 -9.28 -4.19
N GLY A 36 -2.77 -8.32 -3.58
CA GLY A 36 -3.15 -6.93 -3.67
C GLY A 36 -3.15 -6.44 -5.12
N ALA A 37 -2.09 -6.72 -5.85
CA ALA A 37 -1.98 -6.35 -7.25
C ALA A 37 -3.06 -7.02 -8.11
N ALA A 38 -3.39 -8.29 -7.84
CA ALA A 38 -4.46 -9.01 -8.52
C ALA A 38 -5.83 -8.38 -8.27
N LEU A 39 -6.03 -7.76 -7.10
CA LEU A 39 -7.25 -7.02 -6.75
C LEU A 39 -7.26 -5.58 -7.29
N GLY A 40 -6.20 -5.16 -7.97
CA GLY A 40 -6.06 -3.80 -8.46
C GLY A 40 -5.55 -2.80 -7.44
N TRP A 41 -5.07 -3.26 -6.30
CA TRP A 41 -4.48 -2.38 -5.28
C TRP A 41 -3.09 -1.92 -5.70
N ARG A 42 -2.72 -0.73 -5.26
CA ARG A 42 -1.38 -0.19 -5.39
C ARG A 42 -0.66 -0.36 -4.07
N VAL A 43 0.23 -1.33 -4.00
CA VAL A 43 0.94 -1.67 -2.76
C VAL A 43 2.32 -1.04 -2.75
N THR A 44 2.60 -0.25 -1.72
CA THR A 44 3.92 0.28 -1.42
C THR A 44 4.52 -0.53 -0.30
N VAL A 45 5.68 -1.13 -0.55
CA VAL A 45 6.41 -1.92 0.46
C VAL A 45 7.51 -1.05 1.05
N ALA A 46 7.62 -1.05 2.36
CA ALA A 46 8.70 -0.38 3.09
C ALA A 46 9.41 -1.37 4.00
N ASP A 47 10.73 -1.40 3.92
CA ASP A 47 11.58 -2.19 4.81
C ASP A 47 12.88 -1.44 5.06
N HIS A 48 13.46 -1.61 6.24
CA HIS A 48 14.72 -0.95 6.60
C HIS A 48 15.97 -1.76 6.22
N ARG A 49 15.77 -2.99 5.75
CA ARG A 49 16.85 -3.91 5.39
C ARG A 49 17.03 -3.91 3.86
N PRO A 50 18.25 -3.58 3.35
CA PRO A 50 18.45 -3.51 1.89
C PRO A 50 18.13 -4.79 1.14
N ALA A 51 18.39 -5.96 1.74
CA ALA A 51 18.12 -7.23 1.11
C ALA A 51 16.62 -7.51 0.92
N TYR A 52 15.77 -6.86 1.72
CA TYR A 52 14.31 -7.04 1.69
C TYR A 52 13.59 -5.90 0.96
N ALA A 53 14.15 -4.70 1.00
CA ALA A 53 13.61 -3.55 0.28
C ALA A 53 14.18 -3.52 -1.15
N ASP A 54 13.89 -4.56 -1.91
CA ASP A 54 14.42 -4.76 -3.26
C ASP A 54 13.27 -4.89 -4.25
N THR A 55 13.25 -4.04 -5.27
CA THR A 55 12.22 -4.04 -6.30
C THR A 55 12.16 -5.35 -7.08
N VAL A 56 13.28 -6.07 -7.21
CA VAL A 56 13.33 -7.37 -7.88
C VAL A 56 12.49 -8.41 -7.14
N ARG A 57 12.39 -8.31 -5.81
CA ARG A 57 11.57 -9.20 -5.01
C ARG A 57 10.07 -8.91 -5.13
N PHE A 58 9.71 -7.67 -5.45
CA PHE A 58 8.33 -7.21 -5.48
C PHE A 58 8.00 -6.57 -6.84
N PRO A 59 8.02 -7.33 -7.92
CA PRO A 59 7.84 -6.75 -9.26
C PRO A 59 6.44 -6.16 -9.47
N ARG A 60 5.45 -6.57 -8.69
CA ARG A 60 4.08 -6.05 -8.78
C ARG A 60 3.77 -4.97 -7.75
N ALA A 61 4.72 -4.61 -6.91
CA ALA A 61 4.54 -3.47 -6.02
C ALA A 61 4.61 -2.16 -6.82
N ARG A 62 3.82 -1.18 -6.41
CA ARG A 62 3.89 0.16 -7.00
C ARG A 62 5.23 0.83 -6.66
N ARG A 63 5.66 0.70 -5.43
CA ARG A 63 6.94 1.23 -4.93
C ARG A 63 7.51 0.30 -3.89
N VAL A 64 8.83 0.28 -3.82
CA VAL A 64 9.57 -0.38 -2.75
C VAL A 64 10.52 0.64 -2.15
N LEU A 65 10.40 0.85 -0.84
CA LEU A 65 11.15 1.88 -0.12
C LEU A 65 12.10 1.26 0.88
N LEU A 66 13.37 1.65 0.80
CA LEU A 66 14.35 1.37 1.84
C LEU A 66 14.31 2.51 2.85
N THR A 67 13.60 2.30 3.95
CA THR A 67 13.42 3.31 4.98
C THR A 67 13.09 2.69 6.32
N THR A 68 13.31 3.44 7.39
CA THR A 68 12.87 3.07 8.72
C THR A 68 11.47 3.61 8.99
N PRO A 69 10.72 3.04 9.96
CA PRO A 69 9.43 3.59 10.35
C PRO A 69 9.49 5.07 10.74
N ALA A 70 10.57 5.48 11.43
CA ALA A 70 10.74 6.87 11.86
C ALA A 70 10.90 7.85 10.68
N LYS A 71 11.39 7.36 9.53
CA LYS A 71 11.63 8.19 8.34
C LYS A 71 10.58 7.97 7.25
N LEU A 72 9.60 7.10 7.48
CA LEU A 72 8.62 6.72 6.47
C LEU A 72 7.86 7.92 5.92
N ALA A 73 7.42 8.83 6.79
CA ALA A 73 6.70 10.03 6.39
C ALA A 73 7.53 11.03 5.56
N GLN A 74 8.86 10.87 5.52
CA GLN A 74 9.72 11.68 4.65
C GLN A 74 9.69 11.19 3.20
N HIS A 75 9.27 9.95 2.96
CA HIS A 75 9.24 9.32 1.65
C HIS A 75 7.84 9.28 1.04
N VAL A 76 6.81 9.22 1.88
CA VAL A 76 5.42 9.09 1.43
C VAL A 76 4.51 9.99 2.28
N ASP A 77 3.41 10.42 1.68
CA ASP A 77 2.33 11.05 2.41
C ASP A 77 1.40 9.96 2.95
N LEU A 78 1.45 9.72 4.25
CA LEU A 78 0.66 8.68 4.90
C LEU A 78 -0.85 8.91 4.75
N ALA A 79 -1.27 10.15 4.58
CA ALA A 79 -2.69 10.50 4.37
C ALA A 79 -3.24 9.99 3.04
N GLN A 80 -2.40 9.64 2.09
CA GLN A 80 -2.82 9.13 0.78
C GLN A 80 -3.09 7.64 0.76
N PHE A 81 -2.77 6.93 1.84
CA PHE A 81 -3.05 5.50 1.92
C PHE A 81 -4.45 5.22 2.47
N ASP A 82 -5.10 4.23 1.90
CA ASP A 82 -6.39 3.74 2.38
C ASP A 82 -6.23 2.77 3.54
N ALA A 83 -5.12 2.02 3.55
CA ALA A 83 -4.84 1.02 4.56
C ALA A 83 -3.34 0.84 4.78
N ALA A 84 -2.98 0.39 5.95
CA ALA A 84 -1.62 -0.05 6.27
C ALA A 84 -1.64 -1.43 6.90
N VAL A 85 -0.70 -2.26 6.47
CA VAL A 85 -0.46 -3.58 7.06
C VAL A 85 0.95 -3.56 7.64
N VAL A 86 1.07 -3.86 8.93
CA VAL A 86 2.34 -3.86 9.65
C VAL A 86 2.69 -5.31 9.95
N MET A 87 3.73 -5.80 9.32
CA MET A 87 4.13 -7.21 9.40
C MET A 87 5.64 -7.41 9.36
N SER A 88 6.39 -6.56 10.06
CA SER A 88 7.84 -6.69 10.11
C SER A 88 8.32 -7.87 10.95
N HIS A 89 7.46 -8.43 11.78
CA HIS A 89 7.75 -9.50 12.75
C HIS A 89 8.75 -9.08 13.83
N HIS A 90 8.96 -7.79 13.97
CA HIS A 90 9.82 -7.22 15.00
C HIS A 90 9.00 -6.19 15.77
N LEU A 91 8.71 -6.47 17.04
CA LEU A 91 7.75 -5.68 17.82
C LEU A 91 8.10 -4.21 17.89
N ALA A 92 9.37 -3.87 18.13
CA ALA A 92 9.79 -2.46 18.21
C ALA A 92 9.60 -1.74 16.87
N THR A 93 9.88 -2.39 15.75
CA THR A 93 9.68 -1.85 14.42
C THR A 93 8.18 -1.67 14.12
N ASP A 94 7.36 -2.65 14.45
CA ASP A 94 5.91 -2.59 14.24
C ASP A 94 5.28 -1.48 15.08
N LEU A 95 5.67 -1.34 16.34
CA LEU A 95 5.20 -0.25 17.21
C LEU A 95 5.62 1.12 16.68
N ALA A 96 6.86 1.25 16.22
CA ALA A 96 7.35 2.49 15.61
C ALA A 96 6.59 2.86 14.32
N ALA A 97 6.21 1.85 13.53
CA ALA A 97 5.42 2.06 12.32
C ALA A 97 3.98 2.46 12.64
N LEU A 98 3.39 1.90 13.70
CA LEU A 98 2.02 2.21 14.11
C LEU A 98 1.88 3.57 14.77
N ALA A 99 2.92 4.07 15.43
CA ALA A 99 2.85 5.29 16.24
C ALA A 99 2.30 6.52 15.48
N PRO A 100 2.70 6.83 14.23
CA PRO A 100 2.19 7.98 13.52
C PRO A 100 0.81 7.76 12.86
N LEU A 101 0.36 6.52 12.71
CA LEU A 101 -0.82 6.20 11.88
C LEU A 101 -2.14 6.73 12.43
N PRO A 102 -2.39 6.74 13.77
CA PRO A 102 -3.64 7.29 14.30
C PRO A 102 -3.83 8.78 14.02
N ALA A 103 -2.75 9.51 13.77
CA ALA A 103 -2.81 10.94 13.46
C ALA A 103 -3.13 11.21 11.97
N THR A 104 -3.24 10.18 11.14
CA THR A 104 -3.52 10.30 9.72
C THR A 104 -4.99 9.96 9.44
N PRO A 105 -5.58 10.44 8.33
CA PRO A 105 -6.94 10.07 7.94
C PRO A 105 -7.04 8.67 7.32
N MET A 106 -6.09 7.81 7.56
CA MET A 106 -6.06 6.45 7.01
C MET A 106 -7.19 5.61 7.65
N PRO A 107 -8.11 5.06 6.85
CA PRO A 107 -9.27 4.36 7.40
C PRO A 107 -8.95 2.99 8.02
N TYR A 108 -7.87 2.33 7.56
CA TYR A 108 -7.52 0.99 8.03
C TYR A 108 -6.03 0.85 8.33
N VAL A 109 -5.73 0.21 9.42
CA VAL A 109 -4.37 -0.12 9.82
C VAL A 109 -4.28 -1.59 10.21
#